data_0edcd18120b23bf2a8e374f77a3d0677
#
_entry.id   0edcd18120b23bf2a8e374f77a3d0677
#
_cell.length_a   1.000
_cell.length_b   1.000
_cell.length_c   1.000
_cell.angle_alpha   90.00
_cell.angle_beta   90.00
_cell.angle_gamma   90.00
#
_symmetry.space_group_name_H-M   'P 1'
#
loop_
_entity.id
_entity.type
_entity.pdbx_description
1 polymer ?
#
loop_
_entity_poly.entity_id
_entity_poly.type
_entity_poly.pdbx_seq_one_letter_code
_entity_poly.pdbx_strand_id
1 'polypeptide(L)'
;MGVVLLVRHGQASFGADDYDVLSETGWAQGRLLGAWLAERGVTPTAVVHGAMRRQRDTALAMAEGAGWAGDVPPVVDPGWDEFDHVGMVAAYPHLPADLDLTDHRAFQRVFEQATAHWTAGEPGDFTETYDDFETRVRAALDRATVSAGQGDTVVVVSSGGPIAVACGALIDPDARLWQRFNTVIVNSSVTRVVVGSTGARLLTFNEHPHLEGDHLTYR
;
A
#
# COMPACT_ATOMS: atom_id res chain seq x y z
N MET A 1 -24.05 0.26 -4.50
CA MET A 1 -22.71 -0.33 -4.52
C MET A 1 -21.86 0.46 -3.55
N GLY A 2 -21.01 -0.20 -2.78
CA GLY A 2 -19.99 0.45 -1.98
C GLY A 2 -18.68 0.62 -2.75
N VAL A 3 -17.76 1.42 -2.23
CA VAL A 3 -16.46 1.67 -2.84
C VAL A 3 -15.37 1.59 -1.77
N VAL A 4 -14.27 0.87 -2.08
CA VAL A 4 -13.03 0.94 -1.32
C VAL A 4 -11.97 1.61 -2.19
N LEU A 5 -11.34 2.65 -1.66
CA LEU A 5 -10.21 3.33 -2.28
C LEU A 5 -8.94 2.89 -1.55
N LEU A 6 -8.11 2.05 -2.18
CA LEU A 6 -6.80 1.68 -1.66
C LEU A 6 -5.79 2.73 -2.12
N VAL A 7 -5.14 3.38 -1.18
CA VAL A 7 -4.19 4.48 -1.41
C VAL A 7 -2.81 4.03 -0.96
N ARG A 8 -1.82 4.11 -1.84
CA ARG A 8 -0.43 3.96 -1.42
C ARG A 8 0.01 5.20 -0.66
N HIS A 9 0.76 5.03 0.43
CA HIS A 9 1.35 6.16 1.15
C HIS A 9 2.17 7.09 0.23
N GLY A 10 2.29 8.34 0.59
CA GLY A 10 3.15 9.32 -0.06
C GLY A 10 4.63 8.92 0.00
N GLN A 11 5.48 9.63 -0.74
CA GLN A 11 6.92 9.36 -0.76
C GLN A 11 7.49 9.40 0.67
N ALA A 12 8.16 8.31 1.06
CA ALA A 12 8.91 8.25 2.31
C ALA A 12 10.28 8.94 2.17
N SER A 13 10.85 9.33 3.31
CA SER A 13 12.17 9.97 3.38
C SER A 13 13.29 8.95 3.14
N PHE A 14 13.67 8.77 1.88
CA PHE A 14 14.72 7.84 1.51
C PHE A 14 16.09 8.37 1.96
N GLY A 15 16.84 7.56 2.71
CA GLY A 15 18.18 7.94 3.20
C GLY A 15 18.20 8.78 4.49
N ALA A 16 17.04 9.01 5.12
CA ALA A 16 16.98 9.52 6.50
C ALA A 16 17.20 8.37 7.51
N ASP A 17 17.56 8.73 8.74
CA ASP A 17 17.74 7.78 9.84
C ASP A 17 16.46 6.97 10.15
N ASP A 18 15.29 7.52 9.79
CA ASP A 18 13.99 6.89 9.93
C ASP A 18 13.27 6.89 8.57
N TYR A 19 13.28 5.74 7.90
CA TYR A 19 12.60 5.55 6.61
C TYR A 19 11.06 5.63 6.72
N ASP A 20 10.49 5.43 7.90
CA ASP A 20 9.03 5.42 8.09
C ASP A 20 8.39 6.82 8.16
N VAL A 21 9.13 7.87 7.80
CA VAL A 21 8.67 9.26 7.78
C VAL A 21 8.40 9.71 6.34
N LEU A 22 7.31 10.46 6.12
CA LEU A 22 7.08 11.09 4.82
C LEU A 22 8.11 12.19 4.54
N SER A 23 8.54 12.29 3.27
CA SER A 23 9.24 13.46 2.75
C SER A 23 8.29 14.66 2.60
N GLU A 24 8.83 15.85 2.36
CA GLU A 24 8.01 17.03 2.02
C GLU A 24 7.13 16.75 0.79
N THR A 25 7.70 16.08 -0.22
CA THR A 25 6.95 15.61 -1.40
C THR A 25 5.81 14.66 -1.01
N GLY A 26 6.06 13.72 -0.08
CA GLY A 26 5.04 12.79 0.40
C GLY A 26 3.85 13.48 1.07
N TRP A 27 4.13 14.50 1.89
CA TRP A 27 3.09 15.35 2.48
C TRP A 27 2.30 16.13 1.41
N ALA A 28 2.99 16.70 0.41
CA ALA A 28 2.34 17.41 -0.70
C ALA A 28 1.45 16.45 -1.52
N GLN A 29 1.94 15.25 -1.82
CA GLN A 29 1.17 14.21 -2.53
C GLN A 29 -0.12 13.85 -1.80
N GLY A 30 -0.06 13.66 -0.47
CA GLY A 30 -1.25 13.40 0.35
C GLY A 30 -2.28 14.52 0.25
N ARG A 31 -1.86 15.79 0.36
CA ARG A 31 -2.75 16.96 0.24
C ARG A 31 -3.36 17.08 -1.16
N LEU A 32 -2.56 16.88 -2.21
CA LEU A 32 -3.03 16.89 -3.61
C LEU A 32 -4.10 15.80 -3.84
N LEU A 33 -3.87 14.61 -3.31
CA LEU A 33 -4.84 13.52 -3.36
C LEU A 33 -6.14 13.93 -2.66
N GLY A 34 -6.06 14.48 -1.45
CA GLY A 34 -7.23 14.92 -0.69
C GLY A 34 -8.07 15.94 -1.47
N ALA A 35 -7.42 16.99 -1.98
CA ALA A 35 -8.08 18.02 -2.79
C ALA A 35 -8.76 17.40 -4.02
N TRP A 36 -8.04 16.52 -4.74
CA TRP A 36 -8.56 15.83 -5.93
C TRP A 36 -9.79 14.96 -5.64
N LEU A 37 -9.81 14.27 -4.50
CA LEU A 37 -10.96 13.47 -4.06
C LEU A 37 -12.17 14.37 -3.71
N ALA A 38 -11.93 15.45 -2.97
CA ALA A 38 -12.97 16.42 -2.58
C ALA A 38 -13.63 17.09 -3.79
N GLU A 39 -12.84 17.51 -4.79
CA GLU A 39 -13.36 18.09 -6.06
C GLU A 39 -14.28 17.12 -6.81
N ARG A 40 -14.13 15.82 -6.58
CA ARG A 40 -14.98 14.77 -7.18
C ARG A 40 -16.13 14.33 -6.29
N GLY A 41 -16.37 15.07 -5.21
CA GLY A 41 -17.48 14.82 -4.30
C GLY A 41 -17.30 13.53 -3.48
N VAL A 42 -16.07 13.04 -3.32
CA VAL A 42 -15.82 11.89 -2.45
C VAL A 42 -15.95 12.32 -1.00
N THR A 43 -16.86 11.68 -0.29
CA THR A 43 -17.08 11.83 1.16
C THR A 43 -16.94 10.45 1.80
N PRO A 44 -15.78 10.13 2.41
CA PRO A 44 -15.58 8.81 3.00
C PRO A 44 -16.44 8.63 4.25
N THR A 45 -17.01 7.44 4.42
CA THR A 45 -17.68 7.02 5.66
C THR A 45 -16.67 6.45 6.67
N ALA A 46 -15.49 6.03 6.20
CA ALA A 46 -14.37 5.61 7.03
C ALA A 46 -13.05 5.88 6.33
N VAL A 47 -12.03 6.23 7.12
CA VAL A 47 -10.63 6.30 6.72
C VAL A 47 -9.85 5.31 7.58
N VAL A 48 -9.17 4.36 6.95
CA VAL A 48 -8.37 3.31 7.60
C VAL A 48 -6.92 3.46 7.16
N HIS A 49 -5.97 3.16 8.04
CA HIS A 49 -4.55 3.07 7.66
C HIS A 49 -3.86 1.95 8.41
N GLY A 50 -2.77 1.42 7.88
CA GLY A 50 -1.89 0.52 8.62
C GLY A 50 -1.16 1.24 9.76
N ALA A 51 -0.44 0.51 10.59
CA ALA A 51 0.21 1.05 11.78
C ALA A 51 1.48 1.87 11.48
N MET A 52 1.99 1.85 10.25
CA MET A 52 3.20 2.58 9.87
C MET A 52 2.97 4.09 9.84
N ARG A 53 3.99 4.87 10.28
CA ARG A 53 3.91 6.34 10.35
C ARG A 53 3.61 6.96 8.99
N ARG A 54 4.28 6.52 7.91
CA ARG A 54 4.07 7.03 6.56
C ARG A 54 2.63 6.80 6.06
N GLN A 55 1.98 5.71 6.46
CA GLN A 55 0.58 5.43 6.12
C GLN A 55 -0.36 6.36 6.88
N ARG A 56 -0.16 6.49 8.20
CA ARG A 56 -0.91 7.43 9.05
C ARG A 56 -0.76 8.87 8.55
N ASP A 57 0.47 9.31 8.32
CA ASP A 57 0.75 10.70 7.95
C ASP A 57 0.19 11.04 6.56
N THR A 58 0.15 10.06 5.64
CA THR A 58 -0.56 10.22 4.36
C THR A 58 -2.08 10.37 4.57
N ALA A 59 -2.67 9.57 5.45
CA ALA A 59 -4.10 9.70 5.77
C ALA A 59 -4.43 11.08 6.36
N LEU A 60 -3.57 11.60 7.23
CA LEU A 60 -3.71 12.95 7.80
C LEU A 60 -3.57 14.05 6.74
N ALA A 61 -2.54 13.96 5.89
CA ALA A 61 -2.33 14.92 4.80
C ALA A 61 -3.49 14.92 3.80
N MET A 62 -4.01 13.74 3.47
CA MET A 62 -5.18 13.60 2.61
C MET A 62 -6.44 14.22 3.25
N ALA A 63 -6.69 13.96 4.54
CA ALA A 63 -7.81 14.55 5.26
C ALA A 63 -7.70 16.08 5.34
N GLU A 64 -6.49 16.63 5.53
CA GLU A 64 -6.21 18.06 5.48
C GLU A 64 -6.55 18.64 4.10
N GLY A 65 -6.02 18.04 3.02
CA GLY A 65 -6.22 18.51 1.65
C GLY A 65 -7.68 18.42 1.19
N ALA A 66 -8.45 17.47 1.70
CA ALA A 66 -9.86 17.26 1.38
C ALA A 66 -10.81 18.07 2.24
N GLY A 67 -10.34 18.69 3.33
CA GLY A 67 -11.20 19.34 4.32
C GLY A 67 -11.99 18.36 5.19
N TRP A 68 -11.57 17.09 5.31
CA TRP A 68 -12.22 16.07 6.16
C TRP A 68 -11.68 16.05 7.59
N ALA A 69 -10.70 16.89 7.92
CA ALA A 69 -10.07 16.89 9.24
C ALA A 69 -11.10 17.11 10.35
N GLY A 70 -11.23 16.12 11.24
CA GLY A 70 -12.18 16.11 12.34
C GLY A 70 -13.53 15.43 12.05
N ASP A 71 -13.94 15.28 10.80
CA ASP A 71 -15.22 14.66 10.44
C ASP A 71 -15.14 13.12 10.43
N VAL A 72 -14.02 12.59 9.89
CA VAL A 72 -13.78 11.15 9.78
C VAL A 72 -12.38 10.84 10.30
N PRO A 73 -12.22 10.63 11.62
CA PRO A 73 -10.90 10.32 12.20
C PRO A 73 -10.36 8.99 11.65
N PRO A 74 -9.10 8.96 11.19
CA PRO A 74 -8.49 7.73 10.70
C PRO A 74 -8.37 6.65 11.77
N VAL A 75 -8.63 5.39 11.38
CA VAL A 75 -8.59 4.21 12.25
C VAL A 75 -7.45 3.30 11.81
N VAL A 76 -6.71 2.74 12.78
CA VAL A 76 -5.60 1.82 12.53
C VAL A 76 -6.13 0.41 12.29
N ASP A 77 -5.67 -0.24 11.21
CA ASP A 77 -5.78 -1.68 10.98
C ASP A 77 -4.41 -2.23 10.53
N PRO A 78 -3.65 -2.90 11.44
CA PRO A 78 -2.33 -3.45 11.12
C PRO A 78 -2.32 -4.50 10.00
N GLY A 79 -3.48 -5.04 9.62
CA GLY A 79 -3.62 -5.90 8.45
C GLY A 79 -3.16 -5.23 7.15
N TRP A 80 -3.07 -3.90 7.13
CA TRP A 80 -2.60 -3.10 6.00
C TRP A 80 -1.12 -2.69 6.07
N ASP A 81 -0.36 -3.20 7.06
CA ASP A 81 1.08 -2.93 7.18
C ASP A 81 1.86 -3.57 6.02
N GLU A 82 2.95 -2.88 5.62
CA GLU A 82 3.92 -3.48 4.70
C GLU A 82 4.64 -4.65 5.37
N PHE A 83 5.13 -5.59 4.58
CA PHE A 83 6.02 -6.64 5.07
C PHE A 83 7.39 -6.06 5.45
N ASP A 84 8.09 -6.74 6.37
CA ASP A 84 9.46 -6.37 6.73
C ASP A 84 10.44 -6.80 5.63
N HIS A 85 10.65 -5.90 4.66
CA HIS A 85 11.55 -6.15 3.54
C HIS A 85 13.03 -6.30 3.97
N VAL A 86 13.44 -5.64 5.06
CA VAL A 86 14.81 -5.75 5.58
C VAL A 86 15.02 -7.11 6.22
N GLY A 87 14.11 -7.52 7.11
CA GLY A 87 14.12 -8.85 7.72
C GLY A 87 13.97 -9.97 6.69
N MET A 88 13.15 -9.76 5.65
CA MET A 88 13.00 -10.73 4.55
C MET A 88 14.30 -10.93 3.78
N VAL A 89 15.04 -9.86 3.45
CA VAL A 89 16.35 -9.98 2.79
C VAL A 89 17.38 -10.64 3.72
N ALA A 90 17.38 -10.26 5.01
CA ALA A 90 18.32 -10.83 5.99
C ALA A 90 18.09 -12.34 6.22
N ALA A 91 16.83 -12.78 6.12
CA ALA A 91 16.44 -14.19 6.27
C ALA A 91 16.61 -15.03 4.97
N TYR A 92 17.02 -14.39 3.85
CA TYR A 92 17.20 -15.09 2.59
C TYR A 92 18.35 -16.10 2.65
N PRO A 93 18.11 -17.42 2.45
CA PRO A 93 19.12 -18.47 2.68
C PRO A 93 20.36 -18.37 1.78
N HIS A 94 20.26 -17.67 0.67
CA HIS A 94 21.35 -17.49 -0.31
C HIS A 94 21.90 -16.06 -0.31
N LEU A 95 21.73 -15.32 0.79
CA LEU A 95 22.29 -13.98 0.94
C LEU A 95 23.82 -14.05 0.84
N PRO A 96 24.47 -13.33 -0.12
CA PRO A 96 25.92 -13.31 -0.21
C PRO A 96 26.54 -12.70 1.06
N ALA A 97 27.53 -13.39 1.63
CA ALA A 97 28.21 -12.93 2.85
C ALA A 97 29.01 -11.63 2.66
N ASP A 98 29.38 -11.32 1.43
CA ASP A 98 30.14 -10.15 1.00
C ASP A 98 29.30 -9.12 0.24
N LEU A 99 27.98 -9.13 0.43
CA LEU A 99 27.08 -8.17 -0.21
C LEU A 99 27.43 -6.73 0.19
N ASP A 100 27.89 -5.95 -0.78
CA ASP A 100 28.09 -4.52 -0.60
C ASP A 100 26.73 -3.78 -0.69
N LEU A 101 26.24 -3.33 0.46
CA LEU A 101 24.98 -2.58 0.55
C LEU A 101 25.05 -1.20 -0.12
N THR A 102 26.25 -0.70 -0.45
CA THR A 102 26.45 0.57 -1.18
C THR A 102 26.36 0.37 -2.70
N ASP A 103 26.53 -0.86 -3.20
CA ASP A 103 26.22 -1.22 -4.59
C ASP A 103 24.72 -1.43 -4.77
N HIS A 104 24.01 -0.36 -5.11
CA HIS A 104 22.56 -0.40 -5.34
C HIS A 104 22.12 -1.46 -6.36
N ARG A 105 22.94 -1.78 -7.37
CA ARG A 105 22.62 -2.80 -8.37
C ARG A 105 22.76 -4.21 -7.81
N ALA A 106 23.82 -4.46 -7.03
CA ALA A 106 23.98 -5.73 -6.35
C ALA A 106 22.86 -5.97 -5.34
N PHE A 107 22.56 -4.96 -4.51
CA PHE A 107 21.46 -5.02 -3.56
C PHE A 107 20.12 -5.28 -4.27
N GLN A 108 19.81 -4.57 -5.37
CA GLN A 108 18.55 -4.76 -6.11
C GLN A 108 18.42 -6.20 -6.64
N ARG A 109 19.48 -6.79 -7.17
CA ARG A 109 19.46 -8.20 -7.64
C ARG A 109 19.16 -9.17 -6.51
N VAL A 110 19.82 -8.98 -5.34
CA VAL A 110 19.58 -9.81 -4.15
C VAL A 110 18.17 -9.64 -3.63
N PHE A 111 17.69 -8.40 -3.58
CA PHE A 111 16.30 -8.09 -3.20
C PHE A 111 15.27 -8.79 -4.09
N GLU A 112 15.48 -8.78 -5.41
CA GLU A 112 14.60 -9.47 -6.36
C GLU A 112 14.62 -10.98 -6.16
N GLN A 113 15.79 -11.57 -5.92
CA GLN A 113 15.93 -13.02 -5.66
C GLN A 113 15.28 -13.41 -4.33
N ALA A 114 15.55 -12.66 -3.26
CA ALA A 114 14.95 -12.89 -1.94
C ALA A 114 13.42 -12.75 -1.99
N THR A 115 12.93 -11.74 -2.68
CA THR A 115 11.48 -11.54 -2.89
C THR A 115 10.87 -12.69 -3.69
N ALA A 116 11.53 -13.17 -4.76
CA ALA A 116 11.05 -14.31 -5.54
C ALA A 116 10.99 -15.59 -4.71
N HIS A 117 12.02 -15.84 -3.89
CA HIS A 117 12.09 -16.97 -2.97
C HIS A 117 10.97 -16.91 -1.92
N TRP A 118 10.79 -15.76 -1.27
CA TRP A 118 9.76 -15.53 -0.27
C TRP A 118 8.34 -15.69 -0.85
N THR A 119 8.06 -15.09 -2.00
CA THR A 119 6.75 -15.19 -2.66
C THR A 119 6.47 -16.59 -3.24
N ALA A 120 7.50 -17.40 -3.50
CA ALA A 120 7.34 -18.81 -3.87
C ALA A 120 6.96 -19.70 -2.68
N GLY A 121 7.05 -19.19 -1.43
CA GLY A 121 6.84 -19.98 -0.20
C GLY A 121 8.01 -20.91 0.10
N GLU A 122 9.20 -20.60 -0.42
CA GLU A 122 10.40 -21.40 -0.15
C GLU A 122 10.86 -21.21 1.31
N PRO A 123 11.51 -22.22 1.92
CA PRO A 123 11.92 -22.16 3.31
C PRO A 123 12.91 -21.04 3.63
N GLY A 124 12.76 -20.41 4.80
CA GLY A 124 13.66 -19.37 5.35
C GLY A 124 13.22 -18.98 6.75
N ASP A 125 14.12 -18.36 7.52
CA ASP A 125 13.83 -17.86 8.88
C ASP A 125 13.07 -16.52 8.86
N PHE A 126 12.03 -16.44 8.04
CA PHE A 126 11.21 -15.25 7.89
C PHE A 126 10.37 -15.00 9.14
N THR A 127 10.38 -13.76 9.64
CA THR A 127 9.48 -13.33 10.72
C THR A 127 8.00 -13.44 10.31
N GLU A 128 7.71 -13.15 9.05
CA GLU A 128 6.40 -13.32 8.43
C GLU A 128 6.60 -14.03 7.08
N THR A 129 5.94 -15.16 6.88
CA THR A 129 5.94 -15.84 5.57
C THR A 129 5.06 -15.08 4.58
N TYR A 130 5.27 -15.32 3.26
CA TYR A 130 4.38 -14.72 2.26
C TYR A 130 2.92 -15.13 2.46
N ASP A 131 2.66 -16.37 2.85
CA ASP A 131 1.31 -16.88 3.09
C ASP A 131 0.66 -16.20 4.31
N ASP A 132 1.41 -15.90 5.38
CA ASP A 132 0.93 -15.13 6.53
C ASP A 132 0.62 -13.68 6.13
N PHE A 133 1.53 -13.04 5.38
CA PHE A 133 1.34 -11.70 4.83
C PHE A 133 0.10 -11.63 3.95
N GLU A 134 -0.03 -12.54 2.99
CA GLU A 134 -1.18 -12.62 2.09
C GLU A 134 -2.48 -12.84 2.88
N THR A 135 -2.47 -13.74 3.86
CA THR A 135 -3.65 -14.05 4.70
C THR A 135 -4.12 -12.84 5.48
N ARG A 136 -3.20 -12.09 6.15
CA ARG A 136 -3.61 -10.91 6.92
C ARG A 136 -4.11 -9.77 6.05
N VAL A 137 -3.53 -9.59 4.85
CA VAL A 137 -3.98 -8.56 3.92
C VAL A 137 -5.35 -8.89 3.33
N ARG A 138 -5.60 -10.16 2.97
CA ARG A 138 -6.91 -10.61 2.49
C ARG A 138 -7.98 -10.40 3.57
N ALA A 139 -7.68 -10.72 4.83
CA ALA A 139 -8.59 -10.47 5.94
C ALA A 139 -8.86 -8.96 6.15
N ALA A 140 -7.85 -8.10 5.95
CA ALA A 140 -8.03 -6.64 5.99
C ALA A 140 -8.90 -6.14 4.83
N LEU A 141 -8.71 -6.68 3.63
CA LEU A 141 -9.55 -6.37 2.47
C LEU A 141 -11.01 -6.77 2.72
N ASP A 142 -11.26 -7.94 3.30
CA ASP A 142 -12.61 -8.39 3.66
C ASP A 142 -13.27 -7.42 4.66
N ARG A 143 -12.54 -6.98 5.70
CA ARG A 143 -13.04 -5.97 6.64
C ARG A 143 -13.40 -4.66 5.96
N ALA A 144 -12.53 -4.16 5.08
CA ALA A 144 -12.77 -2.93 4.34
C ALA A 144 -13.99 -3.05 3.39
N THR A 145 -14.13 -4.19 2.71
CA THR A 145 -15.27 -4.42 1.80
C THR A 145 -16.60 -4.62 2.55
N VAL A 146 -16.59 -5.24 3.72
CA VAL A 146 -17.77 -5.34 4.61
C VAL A 146 -18.16 -3.95 5.12
N SER A 147 -17.21 -3.09 5.45
CA SER A 147 -17.46 -1.71 5.88
C SER A 147 -17.96 -0.81 4.75
N ALA A 148 -17.67 -1.15 3.49
CA ALA A 148 -18.14 -0.42 2.32
C ALA A 148 -19.55 -0.91 1.90
N GLY A 149 -20.55 -0.57 2.70
CA GLY A 149 -21.95 -0.85 2.42
C GLY A 149 -22.50 -0.09 1.20
N GLN A 150 -23.79 -0.20 0.95
CA GLN A 150 -24.41 0.49 -0.19
C GLN A 150 -24.40 2.01 -0.02
N GLY A 151 -23.66 2.67 -0.87
CA GLY A 151 -23.49 4.13 -0.87
C GLY A 151 -22.27 4.60 -0.07
N ASP A 152 -21.61 3.70 0.66
CA ASP A 152 -20.45 4.04 1.47
C ASP A 152 -19.16 4.07 0.63
N THR A 153 -18.22 4.93 1.05
CA THR A 153 -16.84 4.96 0.56
C THR A 153 -15.90 4.79 1.72
N VAL A 154 -15.09 3.73 1.68
CA VAL A 154 -14.01 3.47 2.64
C VAL A 154 -12.69 3.81 1.96
N VAL A 155 -11.89 4.67 2.60
CA VAL A 155 -10.52 4.97 2.14
C VAL A 155 -9.55 4.19 3.01
N VAL A 156 -8.64 3.46 2.38
CA VAL A 156 -7.58 2.69 3.06
C VAL A 156 -6.23 3.19 2.60
N VAL A 157 -5.43 3.71 3.54
CA VAL A 157 -4.04 4.10 3.25
C VAL A 157 -3.10 2.98 3.68
N SER A 158 -2.33 2.49 2.72
CA SER A 158 -1.45 1.33 2.87
C SER A 158 -0.14 1.52 2.09
N SER A 159 0.56 0.43 1.83
CA SER A 159 1.81 0.36 1.08
C SER A 159 1.64 -0.46 -0.21
N GLY A 160 2.69 -0.50 -1.04
CA GLY A 160 2.65 -1.20 -2.31
C GLY A 160 2.37 -2.69 -2.17
N GLY A 161 3.02 -3.36 -1.23
CA GLY A 161 2.86 -4.79 -1.00
C GLY A 161 1.43 -5.22 -0.69
N PRO A 162 0.76 -4.67 0.33
CA PRO A 162 -0.63 -4.99 0.63
C PRO A 162 -1.60 -4.66 -0.51
N ILE A 163 -1.41 -3.52 -1.20
CA ILE A 163 -2.25 -3.17 -2.35
C ILE A 163 -2.08 -4.20 -3.48
N ALA A 164 -0.84 -4.65 -3.72
CA ALA A 164 -0.56 -5.67 -4.73
C ALA A 164 -1.21 -7.03 -4.39
N VAL A 165 -1.20 -7.44 -3.11
CA VAL A 165 -1.95 -8.63 -2.65
C VAL A 165 -3.44 -8.46 -2.90
N ALA A 166 -4.02 -7.33 -2.48
CA ALA A 166 -5.45 -7.07 -2.64
C ALA A 166 -5.87 -7.10 -4.14
N CYS A 167 -5.07 -6.49 -5.02
CA CYS A 167 -5.31 -6.53 -6.46
C CYS A 167 -5.24 -7.95 -7.02
N GLY A 168 -4.23 -8.72 -6.63
CA GLY A 168 -4.07 -10.11 -7.04
C GLY A 168 -5.27 -10.96 -6.64
N ALA A 169 -5.67 -10.88 -5.37
CA ALA A 169 -6.81 -11.60 -4.81
C ALA A 169 -8.14 -11.29 -5.51
N LEU A 170 -8.32 -10.04 -5.97
CA LEU A 170 -9.54 -9.61 -6.66
C LEU A 170 -9.57 -10.04 -8.14
N ILE A 171 -8.43 -10.32 -8.75
CA ILE A 171 -8.34 -10.77 -10.15
C ILE A 171 -8.34 -12.28 -10.25
N ASP A 172 -7.46 -12.93 -9.50
CA ASP A 172 -7.32 -14.37 -9.46
C ASP A 172 -6.81 -14.79 -8.07
N PRO A 173 -7.69 -15.27 -7.18
CA PRO A 173 -7.32 -15.60 -5.82
C PRO A 173 -6.34 -16.78 -5.69
N ASP A 174 -6.18 -17.59 -6.75
CA ASP A 174 -5.29 -18.74 -6.78
C ASP A 174 -3.92 -18.42 -7.42
N ALA A 175 -3.80 -17.26 -8.10
CA ALA A 175 -2.56 -16.84 -8.75
C ALA A 175 -1.77 -15.86 -7.88
N ARG A 176 -0.47 -16.12 -7.73
CA ARG A 176 0.47 -15.20 -7.04
C ARG A 176 0.87 -14.06 -7.97
N LEU A 177 0.00 -13.04 -8.09
CA LEU A 177 0.20 -11.89 -8.99
C LEU A 177 0.95 -10.72 -8.33
N TRP A 178 1.34 -10.84 -7.06
CA TRP A 178 1.91 -9.78 -6.24
C TRP A 178 3.05 -9.01 -6.95
N GLN A 179 4.04 -9.72 -7.48
CA GLN A 179 5.20 -9.09 -8.12
C GLN A 179 4.81 -8.23 -9.33
N ARG A 180 3.75 -8.59 -10.05
CA ARG A 180 3.30 -7.84 -11.24
C ARG A 180 2.69 -6.49 -10.88
N PHE A 181 2.06 -6.40 -9.71
CA PHE A 181 1.45 -5.15 -9.24
C PHE A 181 2.44 -4.31 -8.43
N ASN A 182 3.19 -4.92 -7.50
CA ASN A 182 4.01 -4.20 -6.53
C ASN A 182 5.08 -3.30 -7.19
N THR A 183 5.60 -3.67 -8.34
CA THR A 183 6.71 -2.96 -9.01
C THR A 183 6.32 -1.63 -9.65
N VAL A 184 5.03 -1.36 -9.86
CA VAL A 184 4.56 -0.20 -10.64
C VAL A 184 3.67 0.77 -9.88
N ILE A 185 3.38 0.50 -8.61
CA ILE A 185 2.46 1.35 -7.82
C ILE A 185 3.13 2.67 -7.49
N VAL A 186 2.49 3.78 -7.88
CA VAL A 186 2.94 5.16 -7.65
C VAL A 186 2.61 5.59 -6.21
N ASN A 187 3.46 6.42 -5.59
CA ASN A 187 3.17 7.02 -4.29
C ASN A 187 1.89 7.87 -4.38
N SER A 188 1.04 7.78 -3.37
CA SER A 188 -0.29 8.43 -3.30
C SER A 188 -1.25 8.06 -4.44
N SER A 189 -0.97 7.01 -5.21
CA SER A 189 -1.93 6.50 -6.20
C SER A 189 -3.15 5.88 -5.54
N VAL A 190 -4.26 5.84 -6.28
CA VAL A 190 -5.53 5.27 -5.88
C VAL A 190 -5.84 4.02 -6.68
N THR A 191 -6.17 2.94 -6.02
CA THR A 191 -6.72 1.73 -6.61
C THR A 191 -8.16 1.59 -6.14
N ARG A 192 -9.10 1.49 -7.06
CA ARG A 192 -10.54 1.50 -6.76
C ARG A 192 -11.14 0.12 -6.82
N VAL A 193 -11.81 -0.26 -5.76
CA VAL A 193 -12.56 -1.51 -5.63
C VAL A 193 -14.05 -1.17 -5.47
N VAL A 194 -14.91 -1.80 -6.24
CA VAL A 194 -16.35 -1.69 -6.11
C VAL A 194 -16.91 -2.91 -5.39
N VAL A 195 -17.85 -2.68 -4.48
CA VAL A 195 -18.49 -3.72 -3.68
C VAL A 195 -19.95 -3.80 -4.05
N GLY A 196 -20.36 -4.92 -4.60
CA GLY A 196 -21.74 -5.19 -5.01
C GLY A 196 -22.30 -6.45 -4.35
N SER A 197 -23.54 -6.82 -4.72
CA SER A 197 -24.20 -8.04 -4.22
C SER A 197 -23.49 -9.34 -4.59
N THR A 198 -22.63 -9.31 -5.60
CA THR A 198 -21.83 -10.47 -6.08
C THR A 198 -20.38 -10.43 -5.59
N GLY A 199 -20.06 -9.59 -4.62
CA GLY A 199 -18.72 -9.43 -4.04
C GLY A 199 -17.97 -8.19 -4.51
N ALA A 200 -16.70 -8.12 -4.12
CA ALA A 200 -15.77 -7.05 -4.47
C ALA A 200 -15.11 -7.29 -5.85
N ARG A 201 -14.85 -6.22 -6.58
CA ARG A 201 -14.17 -6.27 -7.88
C ARG A 201 -13.21 -5.10 -8.04
N LEU A 202 -12.03 -5.35 -8.58
CA LEU A 202 -11.09 -4.32 -8.98
C LEU A 202 -11.69 -3.54 -10.16
N LEU A 203 -11.89 -2.23 -9.98
CA LEU A 203 -12.40 -1.35 -11.03
C LEU A 203 -11.26 -0.65 -11.78
N THR A 204 -10.33 -0.04 -11.01
CA THR A 204 -9.15 0.64 -11.57
C THR A 204 -7.94 0.35 -10.68
N PHE A 205 -6.75 0.46 -11.27
CA PHE A 205 -5.50 0.22 -10.58
C PHE A 205 -4.55 1.40 -10.79
N ASN A 206 -3.90 1.85 -9.69
CA ASN A 206 -2.79 2.79 -9.72
C ASN A 206 -3.12 4.15 -10.40
N GLU A 207 -4.35 4.67 -10.20
CA GLU A 207 -4.74 6.00 -10.68
C GLU A 207 -3.96 7.10 -9.94
N HIS A 208 -3.35 8.02 -10.70
CA HIS A 208 -2.56 9.13 -10.14
C HIS A 208 -2.70 10.45 -10.92
N PRO A 209 -3.90 10.82 -11.43
CA PRO A 209 -4.06 12.02 -12.25
C PRO A 209 -3.92 13.33 -11.47
N HIS A 210 -3.83 13.29 -10.16
CA HIS A 210 -3.56 14.42 -9.27
C HIS A 210 -2.06 14.72 -9.10
N LEU A 211 -1.18 13.86 -9.66
CA LEU A 211 0.28 13.98 -9.55
C LEU A 211 0.89 14.35 -10.90
N GLU A 212 1.67 15.42 -10.93
CA GLU A 212 2.39 15.87 -12.11
C GLU A 212 3.84 16.23 -11.74
N GLY A 213 4.74 16.18 -12.72
CA GLY A 213 6.14 16.59 -12.59
C GLY A 213 6.85 15.90 -11.42
N ASP A 214 7.44 16.70 -10.53
CA ASP A 214 8.23 16.22 -9.39
C ASP A 214 7.40 15.52 -8.30
N HIS A 215 6.07 15.62 -8.37
CA HIS A 215 5.18 14.87 -7.48
C HIS A 215 4.92 13.44 -7.95
N LEU A 216 5.32 13.05 -9.15
CA LEU A 216 5.20 11.68 -9.64
C LEU A 216 6.40 10.85 -9.20
N THR A 217 6.24 10.04 -8.16
CA THR A 217 7.33 9.23 -7.59
C THR A 217 6.89 7.77 -7.38
N TYR A 218 7.88 6.85 -7.45
CA TYR A 218 7.65 5.39 -7.32
C TYR A 218 8.27 4.79 -6.06
N ARG A 219 9.08 5.57 -5.33
CA ARG A 219 9.80 5.14 -4.11
C ARG A 219 9.63 6.14 -3.00
#